data_aa9a3e175e648a3b53407290da67b05c
#
_entry.id   aa9a3e175e648a3b53407290da67b05c
#
_cell.length_a   1.000
_cell.length_b   1.000
_cell.length_c   1.000
_cell.angle_alpha   90.00
_cell.angle_beta   90.00
_cell.angle_gamma   90.00
#
_symmetry.space_group_name_H-M   'P 1'
#
loop_
_entity.id
_entity.type
_entity.pdbx_description
1 polymer ?
#
loop_
_entity_poly.entity_id
_entity_poly.type
_entity_poly.pdbx_seq_one_letter_code
_entity_poly.pdbx_strand_id
1 'polypeptide(L)'
;MAFFLEALLGGLMAGMLYSLVALGFVLIYKASGVFNFAQGAMVLFAALAMARFSGWIPGWLGIEDKFLGNLIAFVMAGALMFVLAWLIERLVLRHLVNQEGVTLLMATLGITYFLDGLGQTIFGSDIYQIDVGMPKDPIFLFEGVFEGGVLVNLEDVYAACVAALLVMVLSLFFQKTSTGRALRAVADDHQAAQSIGIPLNRIWVIVWFVAGITALVAGIIWGSKLGVQFSLTTVALRALPVIILGGLTSVPGAIIGGLIIGVGEKLSEVYLGPYVGGGIEIWFAYVLALVFLLFRPQGLFGEKIIDRV
;
A
#
# COMPACT_ATOMS: atom_id res chain seq x y z
N MET A 1 31.85 4.36 0.44
CA MET A 1 30.96 5.02 1.42
C MET A 1 29.78 5.69 0.73
N ALA A 2 29.98 6.52 -0.33
CA ALA A 2 28.89 7.15 -1.08
C ALA A 2 27.87 6.12 -1.59
N PHE A 3 28.34 5.08 -2.27
CA PHE A 3 27.49 3.99 -2.80
C PHE A 3 26.67 3.23 -1.74
N PHE A 4 27.21 3.05 -0.53
CA PHE A 4 26.44 2.49 0.59
C PHE A 4 25.30 3.43 1.01
N LEU A 5 25.57 4.74 1.07
CA LEU A 5 24.55 5.74 1.41
C LEU A 5 23.48 5.84 0.32
N GLU A 6 23.83 5.73 -0.95
CA GLU A 6 22.85 5.65 -2.06
C GLU A 6 21.92 4.45 -1.90
N ALA A 7 22.48 3.26 -1.67
CA ALA A 7 21.69 2.04 -1.47
C ALA A 7 20.82 2.13 -0.21
N LEU A 8 21.35 2.71 0.89
CA LEU A 8 20.61 2.90 2.12
C LEU A 8 19.44 3.89 1.94
N LEU A 9 19.69 5.05 1.36
CA LEU A 9 18.66 6.07 1.11
C LEU A 9 17.61 5.54 0.12
N GLY A 10 18.04 4.93 -0.98
CA GLY A 10 17.13 4.29 -1.93
C GLY A 10 16.29 3.20 -1.30
N GLY A 11 16.89 2.39 -0.41
CA GLY A 11 16.19 1.36 0.35
C GLY A 11 15.16 1.93 1.35
N LEU A 12 15.50 3.01 2.06
CA LEU A 12 14.57 3.70 2.96
C LEU A 12 13.37 4.28 2.19
N MET A 13 13.61 4.91 1.04
CA MET A 13 12.57 5.47 0.19
C MET A 13 11.65 4.38 -0.36
N ALA A 14 12.20 3.28 -0.90
CA ALA A 14 11.43 2.13 -1.34
C ALA A 14 10.64 1.52 -0.17
N GLY A 15 11.26 1.39 1.00
CA GLY A 15 10.64 0.86 2.21
C GLY A 15 9.43 1.67 2.68
N MET A 16 9.45 2.99 2.54
CA MET A 16 8.27 3.83 2.82
C MET A 16 7.10 3.56 1.88
N LEU A 17 7.38 3.32 0.59
CA LEU A 17 6.35 2.97 -0.39
C LEU A 17 5.75 1.58 -0.08
N TYR A 18 6.57 0.62 0.31
CA TYR A 18 6.08 -0.70 0.75
C TYR A 18 5.26 -0.60 2.02
N SER A 19 5.68 0.24 2.98
CA SER A 19 4.92 0.52 4.21
C SER A 19 3.53 1.07 3.92
N LEU A 20 3.41 1.94 2.91
CA LEU A 20 2.13 2.50 2.49
C LEU A 20 1.15 1.42 2.03
N VAL A 21 1.60 0.51 1.15
CA VAL A 21 0.76 -0.61 0.68
C VAL A 21 0.49 -1.59 1.80
N ALA A 22 1.51 -1.92 2.60
CA ALA A 22 1.39 -2.79 3.77
C ALA A 22 0.36 -2.28 4.78
N LEU A 23 0.27 -0.97 4.97
CA LEU A 23 -0.73 -0.36 5.84
C LEU A 23 -2.16 -0.68 5.38
N GLY A 24 -2.43 -0.65 4.08
CA GLY A 24 -3.74 -1.06 3.54
C GLY A 24 -4.10 -2.51 3.92
N PHE A 25 -3.16 -3.44 3.76
CA PHE A 25 -3.34 -4.83 4.19
C PHE A 25 -3.59 -4.96 5.70
N VAL A 26 -2.74 -4.33 6.51
CA VAL A 26 -2.82 -4.40 7.98
C VAL A 26 -4.15 -3.89 8.50
N LEU A 27 -4.65 -2.79 7.95
CA LEU A 27 -5.92 -2.20 8.37
C LEU A 27 -7.11 -3.13 8.06
N ILE A 28 -7.15 -3.70 6.86
CA ILE A 28 -8.21 -4.65 6.49
C ILE A 28 -8.11 -5.92 7.32
N TYR A 29 -6.90 -6.49 7.46
CA TYR A 29 -6.69 -7.67 8.27
C TYR A 29 -7.10 -7.44 9.73
N LYS A 30 -6.73 -6.31 10.30
CA LYS A 30 -7.09 -5.93 11.68
C LYS A 30 -8.61 -5.80 11.87
N ALA A 31 -9.32 -5.30 10.86
CA ALA A 31 -10.76 -5.11 10.92
C ALA A 31 -11.58 -6.38 10.68
N SER A 32 -11.08 -7.30 9.86
CA SER A 32 -11.85 -8.47 9.39
C SER A 32 -11.26 -9.82 9.79
N GLY A 33 -10.03 -9.85 10.30
CA GLY A 33 -9.28 -11.08 10.57
C GLY A 33 -8.83 -11.83 9.31
N VAL A 34 -9.06 -11.27 8.12
CA VAL A 34 -8.81 -11.94 6.84
C VAL A 34 -7.86 -11.13 5.96
N PHE A 35 -6.99 -11.84 5.28
CA PHE A 35 -6.05 -11.27 4.32
C PHE A 35 -6.78 -10.78 3.06
N ASN A 36 -6.54 -9.52 2.66
CA ASN A 36 -7.16 -8.91 1.48
C ASN A 36 -6.32 -9.13 0.22
N PHE A 37 -6.60 -10.15 -0.56
CA PHE A 37 -5.92 -10.35 -1.85
C PHE A 37 -6.25 -9.28 -2.90
N ALA A 38 -7.35 -8.54 -2.73
CA ALA A 38 -7.75 -7.50 -3.68
C ALA A 38 -6.90 -6.22 -3.60
N GLN A 39 -5.97 -6.09 -2.65
CA GLN A 39 -5.18 -4.86 -2.49
C GLN A 39 -4.40 -4.50 -3.77
N GLY A 40 -3.82 -5.49 -4.46
CA GLY A 40 -3.11 -5.28 -5.74
C GLY A 40 -4.03 -4.80 -6.85
N ALA A 41 -5.19 -5.42 -6.99
CA ALA A 41 -6.20 -4.98 -7.96
C ALA A 41 -6.75 -3.59 -7.62
N MET A 42 -6.87 -3.25 -6.33
CA MET A 42 -7.24 -1.90 -5.89
C MET A 42 -6.18 -0.86 -6.30
N VAL A 43 -4.88 -1.19 -6.21
CA VAL A 43 -3.79 -0.31 -6.68
C VAL A 43 -3.91 -0.06 -8.18
N LEU A 44 -4.07 -1.11 -8.98
CA LEU A 44 -4.25 -0.98 -10.42
C LEU A 44 -5.52 -0.21 -10.77
N PHE A 45 -6.66 -0.55 -10.18
CA PHE A 45 -7.94 0.09 -10.46
C PHE A 45 -7.91 1.58 -10.12
N ALA A 46 -7.35 1.95 -8.98
CA ALA A 46 -7.20 3.34 -8.56
C ALA A 46 -6.23 4.12 -9.49
N ALA A 47 -5.13 3.49 -9.91
CA ALA A 47 -4.19 4.08 -10.85
C ALA A 47 -4.82 4.31 -12.23
N LEU A 48 -5.59 3.34 -12.75
CA LEU A 48 -6.34 3.48 -13.99
C LEU A 48 -7.36 4.61 -13.91
N ALA A 49 -8.12 4.69 -12.80
CA ALA A 49 -9.07 5.77 -12.57
C ALA A 49 -8.37 7.14 -12.58
N MET A 50 -7.25 7.28 -11.85
CA MET A 50 -6.47 8.52 -11.83
C MET A 50 -5.95 8.90 -13.21
N ALA A 51 -5.35 7.96 -13.94
CA ALA A 51 -4.80 8.18 -15.27
C ALA A 51 -5.86 8.64 -16.28
N ARG A 52 -7.04 8.01 -16.23
CA ARG A 52 -8.14 8.37 -17.15
C ARG A 52 -8.82 9.68 -16.76
N PHE A 53 -9.06 9.91 -15.48
CA PHE A 53 -9.64 11.17 -15.02
C PHE A 53 -8.72 12.36 -15.30
N SER A 54 -7.40 12.22 -15.11
CA SER A 54 -6.45 13.29 -15.46
C SER A 54 -6.45 13.62 -16.97
N GLY A 55 -6.77 12.66 -17.83
CA GLY A 55 -6.92 12.88 -19.27
C GLY A 55 -8.29 13.43 -19.67
N TRP A 56 -9.38 13.02 -18.99
CA TRP A 56 -10.75 13.41 -19.37
C TRP A 56 -11.19 14.77 -18.81
N ILE A 57 -10.81 15.08 -17.55
CA ILE A 57 -11.29 16.26 -16.82
C ILE A 57 -10.92 17.58 -17.51
N PRO A 58 -9.68 17.79 -18.03
CA PRO A 58 -9.35 19.01 -18.74
C PRO A 58 -10.29 19.27 -19.91
N GLY A 59 -10.59 18.22 -20.71
CA GLY A 59 -11.51 18.33 -21.84
C GLY A 59 -12.97 18.57 -21.45
N TRP A 60 -13.43 18.01 -20.33
CA TRP A 60 -14.83 18.14 -19.87
C TRP A 60 -15.13 19.48 -19.21
N LEU A 61 -14.16 19.99 -18.44
CA LEU A 61 -14.34 21.22 -17.65
C LEU A 61 -13.66 22.45 -18.26
N GLY A 62 -12.94 22.31 -19.38
CA GLY A 62 -12.17 23.39 -19.98
C GLY A 62 -11.03 23.92 -19.09
N ILE A 63 -10.44 23.04 -18.28
CA ILE A 63 -9.36 23.40 -17.35
C ILE A 63 -8.03 23.26 -18.08
N GLU A 64 -7.31 24.35 -18.25
CA GLU A 64 -5.96 24.37 -18.85
C GLU A 64 -4.86 24.11 -17.81
N ASP A 65 -5.11 24.42 -16.54
CA ASP A 65 -4.16 24.20 -15.45
C ASP A 65 -4.04 22.72 -15.11
N LYS A 66 -2.86 22.18 -15.39
CA LYS A 66 -2.53 20.76 -15.15
C LYS A 66 -2.59 20.37 -13.66
N PHE A 67 -2.17 21.26 -12.76
CA PHE A 67 -2.24 20.99 -11.33
C PHE A 67 -3.69 20.86 -10.85
N LEU A 68 -4.53 21.80 -11.25
CA LEU A 68 -5.96 21.78 -10.90
C LEU A 68 -6.66 20.56 -11.50
N GLY A 69 -6.35 20.21 -12.76
CA GLY A 69 -6.86 19.01 -13.43
C GLY A 69 -6.51 17.73 -12.67
N ASN A 70 -5.24 17.57 -12.27
CA ASN A 70 -4.77 16.43 -11.49
C ASN A 70 -5.38 16.39 -10.09
N LEU A 71 -5.58 17.54 -9.44
CA LEU A 71 -6.22 17.60 -8.11
C LEU A 71 -7.68 17.12 -8.18
N ILE A 72 -8.42 17.57 -9.19
CA ILE A 72 -9.81 17.13 -9.40
C ILE A 72 -9.84 15.63 -9.73
N ALA A 73 -8.93 15.16 -10.59
CA ALA A 73 -8.79 13.73 -10.91
C ALA A 73 -8.54 12.88 -9.66
N PHE A 74 -7.66 13.34 -8.78
CA PHE A 74 -7.37 12.69 -7.49
C PHE A 74 -8.61 12.60 -6.60
N VAL A 75 -9.35 13.70 -6.47
CA VAL A 75 -10.61 13.74 -5.68
C VAL A 75 -11.65 12.80 -6.28
N MET A 76 -11.80 12.78 -7.60
CA MET A 76 -12.74 11.88 -8.28
C MET A 76 -12.33 10.41 -8.15
N ALA A 77 -11.03 10.10 -8.31
CA ALA A 77 -10.53 8.76 -8.08
C ALA A 77 -10.73 8.32 -6.62
N GLY A 78 -10.49 9.21 -5.66
CA GLY A 78 -10.78 8.98 -4.25
C GLY A 78 -12.27 8.73 -3.97
N ALA A 79 -13.16 9.52 -4.59
CA ALA A 79 -14.60 9.30 -4.50
C ALA A 79 -15.03 7.96 -5.10
N LEU A 80 -14.42 7.56 -6.23
CA LEU A 80 -14.64 6.24 -6.82
C LEU A 80 -14.20 5.12 -5.87
N MET A 81 -13.05 5.26 -5.21
CA MET A 81 -12.58 4.29 -4.22
C MET A 81 -13.48 4.23 -2.99
N PHE A 82 -14.10 5.35 -2.60
CA PHE A 82 -15.13 5.35 -1.55
C PHE A 82 -16.38 4.58 -1.96
N VAL A 83 -16.89 4.83 -3.18
CA VAL A 83 -18.03 4.10 -3.72
C VAL A 83 -17.72 2.61 -3.82
N LEU A 84 -16.52 2.26 -4.26
CA LEU A 84 -16.06 0.87 -4.33
C LEU A 84 -16.04 0.22 -2.94
N ALA A 85 -15.48 0.87 -1.93
CA ALA A 85 -15.45 0.39 -0.56
C ALA A 85 -16.86 0.16 0.00
N TRP A 86 -17.77 1.09 -0.26
CA TRP A 86 -19.17 0.97 0.14
C TRP A 86 -19.90 -0.18 -0.60
N LEU A 87 -19.64 -0.37 -1.89
CA LEU A 87 -20.21 -1.48 -2.66
C LEU A 87 -19.67 -2.82 -2.17
N ILE A 88 -18.38 -2.95 -1.93
CA ILE A 88 -17.76 -4.17 -1.40
C ILE A 88 -18.35 -4.51 -0.04
N GLU A 89 -18.50 -3.54 0.86
CA GLU A 89 -19.15 -3.78 2.15
C GLU A 89 -20.60 -4.25 1.94
N ARG A 90 -21.39 -3.51 1.15
CA ARG A 90 -22.82 -3.74 1.02
C ARG A 90 -23.17 -5.02 0.29
N LEU A 91 -22.42 -5.37 -0.76
CA LEU A 91 -22.74 -6.51 -1.63
C LEU A 91 -22.03 -7.79 -1.23
N VAL A 92 -20.87 -7.69 -0.58
CA VAL A 92 -20.03 -8.84 -0.26
C VAL A 92 -19.88 -9.02 1.25
N LEU A 93 -19.18 -8.08 1.92
CA LEU A 93 -18.73 -8.29 3.29
C LEU A 93 -19.88 -8.41 4.30
N ARG A 94 -20.93 -7.63 4.13
CA ARG A 94 -22.12 -7.67 4.99
C ARG A 94 -22.75 -9.06 5.06
N HIS A 95 -22.72 -9.81 3.96
CA HIS A 95 -23.30 -11.15 3.87
C HIS A 95 -22.33 -12.23 4.38
N LEU A 96 -21.08 -11.88 4.59
CA LEU A 96 -20.02 -12.78 5.03
C LEU A 96 -19.61 -12.57 6.49
N VAL A 97 -20.36 -11.77 7.23
CA VAL A 97 -20.16 -11.59 8.68
C VAL A 97 -20.31 -12.93 9.37
N ASN A 98 -19.36 -13.27 10.26
CA ASN A 98 -19.30 -14.55 11.00
C ASN A 98 -19.14 -15.81 10.13
N GLN A 99 -18.74 -15.68 8.86
CA GLN A 99 -18.34 -16.82 8.04
C GLN A 99 -16.89 -17.21 8.31
N GLU A 100 -16.53 -18.43 7.91
CA GLU A 100 -15.15 -18.92 8.04
C GLU A 100 -14.16 -18.04 7.25
N GLY A 101 -12.93 -17.92 7.77
CA GLY A 101 -11.88 -17.11 7.15
C GLY A 101 -11.58 -17.48 5.69
N VAL A 102 -11.73 -18.77 5.33
CA VAL A 102 -11.58 -19.26 3.94
C VAL A 102 -12.60 -18.63 3.01
N THR A 103 -13.86 -18.48 3.45
CA THR A 103 -14.94 -17.86 2.66
C THR A 103 -14.63 -16.39 2.37
N LEU A 104 -14.17 -15.65 3.38
CA LEU A 104 -13.75 -14.25 3.22
C LEU A 104 -12.51 -14.12 2.31
N LEU A 105 -11.56 -15.04 2.42
CA LEU A 105 -10.40 -15.11 1.55
C LEU A 105 -10.81 -15.33 0.09
N MET A 106 -11.71 -16.28 -0.19
CA MET A 106 -12.26 -16.51 -1.52
C MET A 106 -13.02 -15.30 -2.06
N ALA A 107 -13.75 -14.59 -1.18
CA ALA A 107 -14.42 -13.35 -1.57
C ALA A 107 -13.42 -12.27 -2.01
N THR A 108 -12.30 -12.09 -1.30
CA THR A 108 -11.28 -11.11 -1.70
C THR A 108 -10.58 -11.48 -3.01
N LEU A 109 -10.40 -12.77 -3.29
CA LEU A 109 -9.94 -13.26 -4.60
C LEU A 109 -10.97 -12.97 -5.70
N GLY A 110 -12.27 -13.19 -5.44
CA GLY A 110 -13.33 -12.82 -6.36
C GLY A 110 -13.34 -11.31 -6.66
N ILE A 111 -13.17 -10.47 -5.63
CA ILE A 111 -13.06 -9.02 -5.79
C ILE A 111 -11.82 -8.66 -6.64
N THR A 112 -10.69 -9.35 -6.46
CA THR A 112 -9.47 -9.13 -7.25
C THR A 112 -9.77 -9.24 -8.75
N TYR A 113 -10.26 -10.38 -9.18
CA TYR A 113 -10.56 -10.62 -10.60
C TYR A 113 -11.69 -9.74 -11.13
N PHE A 114 -12.68 -9.43 -10.28
CA PHE A 114 -13.74 -8.50 -10.65
C PHE A 114 -13.18 -7.09 -10.92
N LEU A 115 -12.31 -6.56 -10.05
CA LEU A 115 -11.69 -5.26 -10.22
C LEU A 115 -10.75 -5.20 -11.43
N ASP A 116 -9.99 -6.25 -11.66
CA ASP A 116 -9.13 -6.35 -12.84
C ASP A 116 -9.96 -6.30 -14.13
N GLY A 117 -11.03 -7.07 -14.21
CA GLY A 117 -11.94 -7.06 -15.38
C GLY A 117 -12.70 -5.76 -15.52
N LEU A 118 -13.25 -5.23 -14.42
CA LEU A 118 -14.00 -3.98 -14.41
C LEU A 118 -13.10 -2.78 -14.80
N GLY A 119 -11.88 -2.75 -14.27
CA GLY A 119 -10.89 -1.72 -14.58
C GLY A 119 -10.58 -1.66 -16.08
N GLN A 120 -10.34 -2.82 -16.68
CA GLN A 120 -10.11 -2.93 -18.13
C GLN A 120 -11.32 -2.49 -18.95
N THR A 121 -12.51 -2.90 -18.54
CA THR A 121 -13.75 -2.61 -19.27
C THR A 121 -14.08 -1.11 -19.25
N ILE A 122 -13.87 -0.44 -18.11
CA ILE A 122 -14.21 0.99 -17.95
C ILE A 122 -13.09 1.88 -18.48
N PHE A 123 -11.84 1.59 -18.15
CA PHE A 123 -10.71 2.47 -18.36
C PHE A 123 -9.83 2.07 -19.55
N GLY A 124 -9.99 0.85 -20.05
CA GLY A 124 -9.17 0.28 -21.12
C GLY A 124 -7.97 -0.50 -20.57
N SER A 125 -7.27 -1.19 -21.48
CA SER A 125 -6.12 -2.08 -21.18
C SER A 125 -4.78 -1.52 -21.70
N ASP A 126 -4.77 -0.29 -22.21
CA ASP A 126 -3.55 0.36 -22.67
C ASP A 126 -2.65 0.73 -21.50
N ILE A 127 -1.37 0.96 -21.80
CA ILE A 127 -0.42 1.48 -20.82
C ILE A 127 -0.60 2.99 -20.72
N TYR A 128 -1.01 3.48 -19.56
CA TYR A 128 -1.18 4.91 -19.31
C TYR A 128 -0.02 5.45 -18.49
N GLN A 129 0.39 6.69 -18.77
CA GLN A 129 1.35 7.42 -17.95
C GLN A 129 0.60 8.40 -17.04
N ILE A 130 0.95 8.39 -15.77
CA ILE A 130 0.49 9.40 -14.82
C ILE A 130 1.57 10.47 -14.68
N ASP A 131 1.25 11.69 -15.07
CA ASP A 131 2.15 12.83 -14.91
C ASP A 131 1.54 13.82 -13.91
N VAL A 132 1.97 13.68 -12.67
CA VAL A 132 1.58 14.59 -11.57
C VAL A 132 2.56 15.75 -11.38
N GLY A 133 3.53 15.93 -12.29
CA GLY A 133 4.53 17.00 -12.21
C GLY A 133 5.63 16.75 -11.18
N MET A 134 5.86 15.50 -10.77
CA MET A 134 7.02 15.17 -9.92
C MET A 134 8.32 15.39 -10.71
N PRO A 135 9.30 16.10 -10.13
CA PRO A 135 10.60 16.27 -10.77
C PRO A 135 11.31 14.91 -10.86
N LYS A 136 11.87 14.62 -12.04
CA LYS A 136 12.56 13.35 -12.33
C LYS A 136 14.08 13.48 -12.32
N ASP A 137 14.60 14.68 -12.13
CA ASP A 137 16.03 14.94 -12.18
C ASP A 137 16.73 14.36 -10.94
N PRO A 138 17.89 13.70 -11.11
CA PRO A 138 18.71 13.28 -9.99
C PRO A 138 19.40 14.48 -9.33
N ILE A 139 19.57 14.41 -8.01
CA ILE A 139 20.38 15.36 -7.25
C ILE A 139 21.58 14.65 -6.63
N PHE A 140 22.67 15.38 -6.47
CA PHE A 140 23.86 14.89 -5.80
C PHE A 140 23.95 15.54 -4.42
N LEU A 141 23.87 14.71 -3.38
CA LEU A 141 24.01 15.16 -1.99
C LEU A 141 25.46 14.95 -1.53
N PHE A 142 25.90 15.78 -0.60
CA PHE A 142 27.23 15.66 0.04
C PHE A 142 28.42 15.69 -0.94
N GLU A 143 28.35 16.45 -2.02
CA GLU A 143 29.45 16.60 -2.98
C GLU A 143 30.77 17.11 -2.32
N GLY A 144 30.66 17.89 -1.25
CA GLY A 144 31.82 18.37 -0.49
C GLY A 144 32.48 17.33 0.41
N VAL A 145 31.84 16.15 0.62
CA VAL A 145 32.36 15.10 1.50
C VAL A 145 32.78 13.86 0.70
N PHE A 146 32.08 13.58 -0.38
CA PHE A 146 32.33 12.43 -1.25
C PHE A 146 32.59 12.89 -2.67
N GLU A 147 33.70 12.44 -3.28
CA GLU A 147 33.96 12.67 -4.70
C GLU A 147 32.84 12.13 -5.55
N GLY A 148 32.13 13.00 -6.29
CA GLY A 148 30.97 12.67 -7.11
C GLY A 148 29.64 12.70 -6.37
N GLY A 149 29.62 12.97 -5.04
CA GLY A 149 28.39 13.06 -4.26
C GLY A 149 27.68 11.71 -4.03
N VAL A 150 26.49 11.76 -3.46
CA VAL A 150 25.54 10.67 -3.28
C VAL A 150 24.36 10.93 -4.21
N LEU A 151 24.16 10.09 -5.21
CA LEU A 151 23.08 10.26 -6.19
C LEU A 151 21.72 9.89 -5.56
N VAL A 152 20.78 10.81 -5.63
CA VAL A 152 19.40 10.61 -5.14
C VAL A 152 18.42 11.11 -6.19
N ASN A 153 17.48 10.25 -6.59
CA ASN A 153 16.42 10.64 -7.50
C ASN A 153 15.37 11.47 -6.76
N LEU A 154 15.10 12.68 -7.23
CA LEU A 154 14.08 13.56 -6.63
C LEU A 154 12.69 12.91 -6.62
N GLU A 155 12.33 12.19 -7.67
CA GLU A 155 11.07 11.46 -7.74
C GLU A 155 10.90 10.49 -6.55
N ASP A 156 11.98 9.77 -6.16
CA ASP A 156 11.97 8.86 -5.02
C ASP A 156 11.80 9.59 -3.69
N VAL A 157 12.44 10.76 -3.54
CA VAL A 157 12.30 11.60 -2.35
C VAL A 157 10.87 12.10 -2.19
N TYR A 158 10.29 12.67 -3.26
CA TYR A 158 8.90 13.14 -3.22
C TYR A 158 7.92 12.00 -2.94
N ALA A 159 8.10 10.85 -3.61
CA ALA A 159 7.28 9.67 -3.39
C ALA A 159 7.36 9.18 -1.93
N ALA A 160 8.56 9.08 -1.37
CA ALA A 160 8.77 8.68 0.01
C ALA A 160 8.19 9.69 1.02
N CYS A 161 8.33 11.00 0.76
CA CYS A 161 7.73 12.05 1.59
C CYS A 161 6.20 11.99 1.59
N VAL A 162 5.57 11.80 0.41
CA VAL A 162 4.11 11.64 0.29
C VAL A 162 3.65 10.39 1.02
N ALA A 163 4.35 9.27 0.82
CA ALA A 163 4.05 8.01 1.51
C ALA A 163 4.20 8.16 3.03
N ALA A 164 5.29 8.76 3.51
CA ALA A 164 5.54 8.99 4.93
C ALA A 164 4.47 9.88 5.56
N LEU A 165 4.10 10.98 4.87
CA LEU A 165 3.05 11.89 5.32
C LEU A 165 1.71 11.14 5.44
N LEU A 166 1.31 10.37 4.43
CA LEU A 166 0.05 9.63 4.45
C LEU A 166 0.06 8.56 5.54
N VAL A 167 1.13 7.78 5.66
CA VAL A 167 1.29 6.78 6.73
C VAL A 167 1.21 7.43 8.11
N MET A 168 1.85 8.58 8.31
CA MET A 168 1.79 9.33 9.56
C MET A 168 0.35 9.81 9.86
N VAL A 169 -0.32 10.43 8.89
CA VAL A 169 -1.71 10.90 9.03
C VAL A 169 -2.64 9.75 9.37
N LEU A 170 -2.55 8.63 8.66
CA LEU A 170 -3.38 7.45 8.90
C LEU A 170 -3.07 6.82 10.27
N SER A 171 -1.81 6.71 10.64
CA SER A 171 -1.41 6.20 11.96
C SER A 171 -1.99 7.05 13.07
N LEU A 172 -1.89 8.38 12.98
CA LEU A 172 -2.47 9.31 13.95
C LEU A 172 -4.00 9.23 13.94
N PHE A 173 -4.63 9.13 12.77
CA PHE A 173 -6.07 8.97 12.64
C PHE A 173 -6.55 7.74 13.40
N PHE A 174 -5.96 6.58 13.17
CA PHE A 174 -6.35 5.34 13.83
C PHE A 174 -5.96 5.28 15.33
N GLN A 175 -4.91 5.97 15.76
CA GLN A 175 -4.53 6.01 17.16
C GLN A 175 -5.39 6.97 18.00
N LYS A 176 -5.73 8.15 17.44
CA LYS A 176 -6.30 9.24 18.23
C LYS A 176 -7.81 9.46 18.03
N THR A 177 -8.42 8.93 16.97
CA THR A 177 -9.85 9.16 16.70
C THR A 177 -10.77 8.12 17.35
N SER A 178 -12.06 8.46 17.42
CA SER A 178 -13.11 7.54 17.86
C SER A 178 -13.25 6.35 16.92
N THR A 179 -13.09 6.57 15.60
CA THR A 179 -13.10 5.52 14.58
C THR A 179 -11.96 4.53 14.80
N GLY A 180 -10.76 5.02 15.13
CA GLY A 180 -9.63 4.13 15.43
C GLY A 180 -9.82 3.32 16.72
N ARG A 181 -10.50 3.88 17.73
CA ARG A 181 -10.89 3.12 18.93
C ARG A 181 -11.93 2.05 18.61
N ALA A 182 -12.94 2.40 17.81
CA ALA A 182 -13.94 1.45 17.34
C ALA A 182 -13.33 0.33 16.50
N LEU A 183 -12.37 0.65 15.63
CA LEU A 183 -11.62 -0.37 14.85
C LEU A 183 -10.90 -1.35 15.78
N ARG A 184 -10.22 -0.88 16.82
CA ARG A 184 -9.53 -1.77 17.78
C ARG A 184 -10.52 -2.67 18.51
N ALA A 185 -11.65 -2.12 18.97
CA ALA A 185 -12.69 -2.92 19.61
C ALA A 185 -13.26 -4.00 18.67
N VAL A 186 -13.48 -3.66 17.39
CA VAL A 186 -13.90 -4.63 16.38
C VAL A 186 -12.83 -5.69 16.11
N ALA A 187 -11.54 -5.28 16.11
CA ALA A 187 -10.42 -6.20 15.93
C ALA A 187 -10.28 -7.21 17.06
N ASP A 188 -10.58 -6.79 18.29
CA ASP A 188 -10.50 -7.65 19.49
C ASP A 188 -11.65 -8.66 19.54
N ASP A 189 -12.89 -8.22 19.32
CA ASP A 189 -14.07 -9.08 19.30
C ASP A 189 -15.24 -8.41 18.55
N HIS A 190 -15.62 -8.98 17.38
CA HIS A 190 -16.71 -8.48 16.55
C HIS A 190 -18.05 -8.49 17.28
N GLN A 191 -18.35 -9.57 18.03
CA GLN A 191 -19.65 -9.74 18.71
C GLN A 191 -19.75 -8.81 19.91
N ALA A 192 -18.68 -8.68 20.70
CA ALA A 192 -18.62 -7.77 21.81
C ALA A 192 -18.74 -6.31 21.34
N ALA A 193 -18.06 -5.94 20.25
CA ALA A 193 -18.15 -4.59 19.68
C ALA A 193 -19.59 -4.26 19.21
N GLN A 194 -20.26 -5.20 18.56
CA GLN A 194 -21.66 -5.04 18.14
C GLN A 194 -22.60 -4.91 19.35
N SER A 195 -22.38 -5.67 20.42
CA SER A 195 -23.23 -5.64 21.63
C SER A 195 -23.22 -4.28 22.35
N ILE A 196 -22.12 -3.54 22.24
CA ILE A 196 -22.00 -2.16 22.79
C ILE A 196 -22.37 -1.08 21.77
N GLY A 197 -22.93 -1.47 20.61
CA GLY A 197 -23.49 -0.55 19.62
C GLY A 197 -22.50 -0.01 18.60
N ILE A 198 -21.31 -0.61 18.44
CA ILE A 198 -20.37 -0.22 17.37
C ILE A 198 -20.86 -0.77 16.04
N PRO A 199 -21.17 0.09 15.03
CA PRO A 199 -21.70 -0.37 13.75
C PRO A 199 -20.57 -0.96 12.88
N LEU A 200 -20.43 -2.28 12.83
CA LEU A 200 -19.41 -3.01 12.09
C LEU A 200 -19.33 -2.57 10.61
N ASN A 201 -20.48 -2.40 9.97
CA ASN A 201 -20.58 -2.00 8.57
C ASN A 201 -19.87 -0.67 8.29
N ARG A 202 -20.03 0.33 9.17
CA ARG A 202 -19.34 1.63 9.01
C ARG A 202 -17.83 1.50 9.16
N ILE A 203 -17.37 0.69 10.11
CA ILE A 203 -15.94 0.46 10.33
C ILE A 203 -15.33 -0.21 9.10
N TRP A 204 -16.00 -1.20 8.52
CA TRP A 204 -15.52 -1.90 7.33
C TRP A 204 -15.46 -0.97 6.10
N VAL A 205 -16.49 -0.14 5.86
CA VAL A 205 -16.45 0.86 4.77
C VAL A 205 -15.27 1.82 4.95
N ILE A 206 -15.04 2.33 6.16
CA ILE A 206 -13.95 3.26 6.44
C ILE A 206 -12.59 2.59 6.19
N VAL A 207 -12.40 1.37 6.66
CA VAL A 207 -11.15 0.62 6.52
C VAL A 207 -10.86 0.30 5.05
N TRP A 208 -11.85 -0.16 4.31
CA TRP A 208 -11.71 -0.42 2.87
C TRP A 208 -11.47 0.86 2.06
N PHE A 209 -12.12 1.96 2.45
CA PHE A 209 -11.85 3.27 1.84
C PHE A 209 -10.43 3.75 2.12
N VAL A 210 -9.96 3.65 3.36
CA VAL A 210 -8.58 4.01 3.69
C VAL A 210 -7.58 3.14 2.94
N ALA A 211 -7.82 1.83 2.85
CA ALA A 211 -7.01 0.93 2.03
C ALA A 211 -7.07 1.32 0.54
N GLY A 212 -8.22 1.80 0.07
CA GLY A 212 -8.39 2.38 -1.27
C GLY A 212 -7.59 3.66 -1.49
N ILE A 213 -7.50 4.54 -0.50
CA ILE A 213 -6.66 5.75 -0.59
C ILE A 213 -5.17 5.39 -0.58
N THR A 214 -4.73 4.44 0.26
CA THR A 214 -3.34 3.96 0.21
C THR A 214 -3.02 3.34 -1.15
N ALA A 215 -3.97 2.58 -1.73
CA ALA A 215 -3.85 1.99 -3.05
C ALA A 215 -3.79 3.06 -4.15
N LEU A 216 -4.60 4.14 -4.05
CA LEU A 216 -4.59 5.26 -5.00
C LEU A 216 -3.24 5.98 -4.99
N VAL A 217 -2.73 6.35 -3.82
CA VAL A 217 -1.44 7.04 -3.72
C VAL A 217 -0.30 6.14 -4.18
N ALA A 218 -0.28 4.88 -3.79
CA ALA A 218 0.68 3.90 -4.28
C ALA A 218 0.59 3.74 -5.81
N GLY A 219 -0.62 3.62 -6.34
CA GLY A 219 -0.89 3.50 -7.78
C GLY A 219 -0.41 4.72 -8.58
N ILE A 220 -0.58 5.94 -8.05
CA ILE A 220 -0.06 7.16 -8.67
C ILE A 220 1.46 7.14 -8.72
N ILE A 221 2.11 6.82 -7.60
CA ILE A 221 3.58 6.81 -7.51
C ILE A 221 4.19 5.78 -8.46
N TRP A 222 3.72 4.53 -8.42
CA TRP A 222 4.24 3.49 -9.33
C TRP A 222 3.80 3.70 -10.77
N GLY A 223 2.57 4.23 -10.98
CA GLY A 223 2.08 4.57 -12.31
C GLY A 223 2.85 5.72 -12.97
N SER A 224 3.39 6.65 -12.18
CA SER A 224 4.31 7.69 -12.69
C SER A 224 5.67 7.11 -13.11
N LYS A 225 6.18 6.12 -12.37
CA LYS A 225 7.50 5.51 -12.61
C LYS A 225 7.48 4.45 -13.71
N LEU A 226 6.54 3.53 -13.64
CA LEU A 226 6.51 2.32 -14.49
C LEU A 226 5.42 2.36 -15.56
N GLY A 227 4.52 3.36 -15.49
CA GLY A 227 3.28 3.37 -16.23
C GLY A 227 2.21 2.50 -15.56
N VAL A 228 0.95 2.84 -15.81
CA VAL A 228 -0.21 2.09 -15.32
C VAL A 228 -0.46 0.92 -16.26
N GLN A 229 -0.14 -0.26 -15.79
CA GLN A 229 -0.27 -1.52 -16.50
C GLN A 229 -0.55 -2.67 -15.52
N PHE A 230 -0.89 -3.86 -16.04
CA PHE A 230 -1.24 -5.01 -15.19
C PHE A 230 -0.18 -5.41 -14.16
N SER A 231 1.10 -5.19 -14.46
CA SER A 231 2.18 -5.46 -13.51
C SER A 231 2.06 -4.65 -12.20
N LEU A 232 1.28 -3.58 -12.16
CA LEU A 232 1.02 -2.84 -10.90
C LEU A 232 0.32 -3.68 -9.84
N THR A 233 -0.45 -4.69 -10.20
CA THR A 233 -1.05 -5.62 -9.23
C THR A 233 0.01 -6.34 -8.41
N THR A 234 1.18 -6.60 -9.01
CA THR A 234 2.29 -7.29 -8.33
C THR A 234 3.03 -6.41 -7.31
N VAL A 235 2.84 -5.09 -7.35
CA VAL A 235 3.41 -4.18 -6.35
C VAL A 235 2.91 -4.54 -4.94
N ALA A 236 1.65 -4.96 -4.83
CA ALA A 236 1.10 -5.40 -3.56
C ALA A 236 1.82 -6.64 -3.00
N LEU A 237 2.32 -7.52 -3.87
CA LEU A 237 3.08 -8.69 -3.45
C LEU A 237 4.40 -8.30 -2.75
N ARG A 238 5.03 -7.20 -3.15
CA ARG A 238 6.23 -6.68 -2.47
C ARG A 238 5.97 -6.20 -1.04
N ALA A 239 4.71 -5.89 -0.70
CA ALA A 239 4.31 -5.56 0.66
C ALA A 239 4.07 -6.79 1.55
N LEU A 240 3.97 -8.01 0.99
CA LEU A 240 3.77 -9.23 1.77
C LEU A 240 4.89 -9.52 2.77
N PRO A 241 6.18 -9.53 2.36
CA PRO A 241 7.28 -9.70 3.31
C PRO A 241 7.26 -8.66 4.43
N VAL A 242 6.83 -7.43 4.11
CA VAL A 242 6.72 -6.32 5.08
C VAL A 242 5.73 -6.64 6.19
N ILE A 243 4.52 -7.06 5.84
CA ILE A 243 3.49 -7.38 6.83
C ILE A 243 3.78 -8.67 7.59
N ILE A 244 4.44 -9.63 6.94
CA ILE A 244 4.90 -10.87 7.59
C ILE A 244 5.97 -10.53 8.65
N LEU A 245 6.97 -9.73 8.28
CA LEU A 245 8.04 -9.34 9.18
C LEU A 245 7.53 -8.37 10.27
N GLY A 246 6.70 -7.40 9.90
CA GLY A 246 6.18 -6.37 10.81
C GLY A 246 5.13 -6.91 11.79
N GLY A 247 4.33 -7.87 11.36
CA GLY A 247 3.15 -8.41 12.04
C GLY A 247 1.85 -7.94 11.39
N LEU A 248 0.96 -8.89 11.10
CA LEU A 248 -0.29 -8.68 10.33
C LEU A 248 -1.28 -7.70 10.97
N THR A 249 -1.20 -7.48 12.28
CA THR A 249 -2.12 -6.61 13.03
C THR A 249 -1.49 -5.28 13.46
N SER A 250 -0.20 -5.06 13.15
CA SER A 250 0.57 -3.95 13.70
C SER A 250 0.85 -2.85 12.68
N VAL A 251 0.23 -1.68 12.86
CA VAL A 251 0.55 -0.47 12.06
C VAL A 251 2.02 -0.03 12.21
N PRO A 252 2.58 0.07 13.43
CA PRO A 252 4.02 0.33 13.58
C PRO A 252 4.89 -0.76 12.94
N GLY A 253 4.43 -2.01 13.00
CA GLY A 253 5.08 -3.14 12.34
C GLY A 253 5.16 -2.98 10.83
N ALA A 254 4.09 -2.55 10.17
CA ALA A 254 4.10 -2.27 8.74
C ALA A 254 5.13 -1.20 8.35
N ILE A 255 5.29 -0.16 9.17
CA ILE A 255 6.26 0.91 8.90
C ILE A 255 7.69 0.40 9.06
N ILE A 256 8.01 -0.18 10.21
CA ILE A 256 9.35 -0.67 10.52
C ILE A 256 9.74 -1.85 9.61
N GLY A 257 8.80 -2.77 9.39
CA GLY A 257 8.97 -3.88 8.45
C GLY A 257 9.27 -3.41 7.03
N GLY A 258 8.55 -2.38 6.56
CA GLY A 258 8.80 -1.79 5.24
C GLY A 258 10.19 -1.19 5.13
N LEU A 259 10.63 -0.42 6.12
CA LEU A 259 11.97 0.16 6.13
C LEU A 259 13.07 -0.93 6.16
N ILE A 260 12.90 -1.97 6.97
CA ILE A 260 13.86 -3.09 7.03
C ILE A 260 13.91 -3.83 5.69
N ILE A 261 12.76 -4.16 5.11
CA ILE A 261 12.69 -4.87 3.84
C ILE A 261 13.27 -4.01 2.71
N GLY A 262 12.88 -2.74 2.60
CA GLY A 262 13.39 -1.86 1.54
C GLY A 262 14.90 -1.65 1.59
N VAL A 263 15.45 -1.44 2.79
CA VAL A 263 16.91 -1.35 2.99
C VAL A 263 17.57 -2.70 2.68
N GLY A 264 17.02 -3.79 3.17
CA GLY A 264 17.54 -5.13 2.94
C GLY A 264 17.58 -5.51 1.46
N GLU A 265 16.51 -5.25 0.71
CA GLU A 265 16.45 -5.46 -0.74
C GLU A 265 17.55 -4.70 -1.48
N LYS A 266 17.67 -3.39 -1.22
CA LYS A 266 18.66 -2.55 -1.92
C LYS A 266 20.09 -2.90 -1.55
N LEU A 267 20.39 -3.13 -0.27
CA LEU A 267 21.73 -3.55 0.14
C LEU A 267 22.08 -4.94 -0.38
N SER A 268 21.14 -5.90 -0.37
CA SER A 268 21.39 -7.23 -0.90
C SER A 268 21.64 -7.20 -2.42
N GLU A 269 20.89 -6.43 -3.19
CA GLU A 269 21.10 -6.29 -4.64
C GLU A 269 22.50 -5.71 -4.92
N VAL A 270 22.88 -4.66 -4.19
CA VAL A 270 24.16 -3.96 -4.39
C VAL A 270 25.36 -4.83 -4.00
N TYR A 271 25.30 -5.53 -2.85
CA TYR A 271 26.46 -6.24 -2.31
C TYR A 271 26.48 -7.73 -2.64
N LEU A 272 25.33 -8.39 -2.75
CA LEU A 272 25.24 -9.82 -3.05
C LEU A 272 24.93 -10.08 -4.53
N GLY A 273 24.24 -9.15 -5.20
CA GLY A 273 23.87 -9.26 -6.61
C GLY A 273 25.02 -9.65 -7.53
N PRO A 274 26.19 -9.01 -7.44
CA PRO A 274 27.35 -9.36 -8.27
C PRO A 274 27.84 -10.82 -8.14
N TYR A 275 27.60 -11.47 -7.00
CA TYR A 275 28.01 -12.85 -6.75
C TYR A 275 26.99 -13.89 -7.19
N VAL A 276 25.72 -13.52 -7.29
CA VAL A 276 24.60 -14.45 -7.53
C VAL A 276 23.93 -14.23 -8.89
N GLY A 277 24.34 -13.18 -9.62
CA GLY A 277 23.84 -12.90 -10.97
C GLY A 277 22.79 -11.79 -11.04
N GLY A 278 22.53 -11.05 -9.97
CA GLY A 278 21.56 -9.94 -9.90
C GLY A 278 20.11 -10.40 -9.70
N GLY A 279 19.20 -9.43 -9.54
CA GLY A 279 17.77 -9.70 -9.33
C GLY A 279 17.43 -10.26 -7.95
N ILE A 280 18.34 -10.13 -6.98
CA ILE A 280 18.16 -10.64 -5.61
C ILE A 280 17.03 -9.87 -4.91
N GLU A 281 16.85 -8.58 -5.21
CA GLU A 281 15.86 -7.73 -4.55
C GLU A 281 14.45 -8.35 -4.53
N ILE A 282 14.08 -9.12 -5.58
CA ILE A 282 12.74 -9.70 -5.71
C ILE A 282 12.49 -10.79 -4.66
N TRP A 283 13.45 -11.69 -4.44
CA TRP A 283 13.26 -12.84 -3.56
C TRP A 283 13.89 -12.70 -2.19
N PHE A 284 14.87 -11.80 -2.02
CA PHE A 284 15.57 -11.58 -0.74
C PHE A 284 14.60 -11.21 0.39
N ALA A 285 13.64 -10.31 0.10
CA ALA A 285 12.62 -9.90 1.05
C ALA A 285 11.82 -11.09 1.60
N TYR A 286 11.43 -12.01 0.72
CA TYR A 286 10.70 -13.22 1.12
C TYR A 286 11.56 -14.16 1.94
N VAL A 287 12.83 -14.36 1.56
CA VAL A 287 13.77 -15.17 2.35
C VAL A 287 13.97 -14.55 3.72
N LEU A 288 14.20 -13.24 3.80
CA LEU A 288 14.36 -12.54 5.06
C LEU A 288 13.12 -12.71 5.95
N ALA A 289 11.92 -12.52 5.39
CA ALA A 289 10.67 -12.70 6.12
C ALA A 289 10.48 -14.14 6.59
N LEU A 290 10.78 -15.14 5.74
CA LEU A 290 10.70 -16.57 6.11
C LEU A 290 11.68 -16.93 7.22
N VAL A 291 12.93 -16.51 7.10
CA VAL A 291 13.95 -16.73 8.15
C VAL A 291 13.49 -16.10 9.47
N PHE A 292 12.93 -14.88 9.39
CA PHE A 292 12.42 -14.21 10.59
C PHE A 292 11.26 -14.95 11.24
N LEU A 293 10.32 -15.51 10.45
CA LEU A 293 9.20 -16.30 10.96
C LEU A 293 9.64 -17.56 11.71
N LEU A 294 10.79 -18.16 11.37
CA LEU A 294 11.31 -19.32 12.10
C LEU A 294 11.64 -18.98 13.57
N PHE A 295 12.02 -17.72 13.83
CA PHE A 295 12.36 -17.25 15.19
C PHE A 295 11.19 -16.56 15.88
N ARG A 296 10.37 -15.82 15.11
CA ARG A 296 9.22 -15.06 15.60
C ARG A 296 8.02 -15.17 14.66
N PRO A 297 7.18 -16.20 14.80
CA PRO A 297 6.04 -16.43 13.90
C PRO A 297 4.98 -15.32 13.94
N GLN A 298 4.99 -14.48 14.97
CA GLN A 298 4.04 -13.36 15.14
C GLN A 298 4.54 -12.07 14.48
N GLY A 299 5.74 -12.04 13.91
CA GLY A 299 6.38 -10.83 13.42
C GLY A 299 7.02 -9.98 14.54
N LEU A 300 7.53 -8.80 14.19
CA LEU A 300 8.21 -7.89 15.15
C LEU A 300 7.24 -7.36 16.22
N PHE A 301 6.03 -7.01 15.83
CA PHE A 301 5.04 -6.32 16.64
C PHE A 301 3.66 -7.01 16.63
N GLY A 302 3.60 -8.27 16.20
CA GLY A 302 2.37 -9.06 16.22
C GLY A 302 1.95 -9.41 17.66
N GLU A 303 0.66 -9.58 17.86
CA GLU A 303 0.09 -9.98 19.14
C GLU A 303 0.46 -11.44 19.46
N LYS A 304 0.79 -11.72 20.71
CA LYS A 304 1.05 -13.10 21.15
C LYS A 304 -0.27 -13.86 21.15
N ILE A 305 -0.31 -14.98 20.43
CA ILE A 305 -1.42 -15.92 20.51
C ILE A 305 -1.39 -16.54 21.92
N ILE A 306 -2.38 -16.20 22.73
CA ILE A 306 -2.58 -16.83 24.04
C ILE A 306 -3.56 -17.97 23.80
N ASP A 307 -3.04 -19.18 23.63
CA ASP A 307 -3.87 -20.37 23.67
C ASP A 307 -4.47 -20.48 25.07
N ARG A 308 -5.78 -20.19 25.20
CA ARG A 308 -6.52 -20.54 26.41
C ARG A 308 -6.76 -22.04 26.36
N VAL A 309 -5.99 -22.77 27.12
CA VAL A 309 -6.19 -24.19 27.40
C VAL A 309 -7.47 -24.37 28.25
#